data_4325b1dd30c9c48d840c9e799706147a
#
_entry.id   4325b1dd30c9c48d840c9e799706147a
#
_cell.length_a   1.000
_cell.length_b   1.000
_cell.length_c   1.000
_cell.angle_alpha   90.00
_cell.angle_beta   90.00
_cell.angle_gamma   90.00
#
_symmetry.space_group_name_H-M   'P 1'
#
loop_
_entity.id
_entity.type
_entity.pdbx_description
1 polymer ?
#
loop_
_entity_poly.entity_id
_entity_poly.type
_entity_poly.pdbx_seq_one_letter_code
_entity_poly.pdbx_strand_id
1 'polypeptide(L)'
;QVLRSGDNMAQGLYQHVRATWKRPKDALPHMYRQARMAQWRREPVNCKIDRPTRLDAARRMGYKAKQGVVLVRTRVRRGGLRKGKIHMKRKPSKAGISKITMAKNTQRIAEERVARHFPNLEVLNSYWVGQDGKHKYFEVIMIDTHHPAIINDKQLGVFLSLIHISEPTRLSVI
;
A
#
# COMPACT_ATOMS: atom_id res chain seq x y z
N GLN A 1 -6.70 -28.82 -27.71
CA GLN A 1 -6.52 -28.52 -26.26
C GLN A 1 -7.76 -29.02 -25.56
N VAL A 2 -7.60 -30.08 -24.77
CA VAL A 2 -8.65 -30.71 -23.96
C VAL A 2 -8.99 -29.76 -22.80
N LEU A 3 -10.16 -29.15 -22.86
CA LEU A 3 -10.72 -28.41 -21.72
C LEU A 3 -11.00 -29.42 -20.59
N ARG A 4 -10.29 -29.30 -19.48
CA ARG A 4 -10.55 -30.08 -18.27
C ARG A 4 -11.93 -29.67 -17.73
N SER A 5 -12.85 -30.62 -17.71
CA SER A 5 -14.26 -30.52 -17.28
C SER A 5 -14.46 -30.37 -15.76
N GLY A 6 -13.57 -29.67 -15.06
CA GLY A 6 -13.62 -29.53 -13.59
C GLY A 6 -13.88 -28.13 -13.03
N ASP A 7 -13.90 -27.08 -13.87
CA ASP A 7 -13.83 -25.70 -13.37
C ASP A 7 -15.12 -24.87 -13.58
N ASN A 8 -16.28 -25.49 -13.71
CA ASN A 8 -17.55 -24.78 -13.93
C ASN A 8 -18.30 -24.45 -12.61
N MET A 9 -17.58 -24.23 -11.50
CA MET A 9 -18.20 -23.62 -10.33
C MET A 9 -18.39 -22.13 -10.58
N ALA A 10 -19.61 -21.63 -10.39
CA ALA A 10 -19.93 -20.23 -10.52
C ALA A 10 -18.99 -19.37 -9.66
N GLN A 11 -18.17 -18.53 -10.30
CA GLN A 11 -17.21 -17.69 -9.61
C GLN A 11 -17.87 -16.40 -9.15
N GLY A 12 -17.66 -16.00 -7.92
CA GLY A 12 -18.15 -14.75 -7.38
C GLY A 12 -17.42 -13.52 -7.99
N LEU A 13 -18.07 -12.34 -7.92
CA LEU A 13 -17.56 -11.08 -8.44
C LEU A 13 -16.07 -10.82 -8.09
N TYR A 14 -15.69 -11.03 -6.84
CA TYR A 14 -14.32 -10.76 -6.40
C TYR A 14 -13.28 -11.70 -7.02
N GLN A 15 -13.68 -12.92 -7.37
CA GLN A 15 -12.80 -13.86 -8.08
C GLN A 15 -12.53 -13.38 -9.51
N HIS A 16 -13.55 -12.89 -10.21
CA HIS A 16 -13.39 -12.31 -11.55
C HIS A 16 -12.52 -11.04 -11.51
N VAL A 17 -12.79 -10.13 -10.59
CA VAL A 17 -11.95 -8.93 -10.40
C VAL A 17 -10.50 -9.32 -10.10
N ARG A 18 -10.28 -10.31 -9.24
CA ARG A 18 -8.93 -10.82 -8.91
C ARG A 18 -8.25 -11.42 -10.14
N ALA A 19 -8.96 -12.19 -10.96
CA ALA A 19 -8.42 -12.76 -12.19
C ALA A 19 -7.98 -11.67 -13.17
N THR A 20 -8.80 -10.63 -13.36
CA THR A 20 -8.44 -9.43 -14.15
C THR A 20 -7.14 -8.78 -13.66
N TRP A 21 -6.96 -8.63 -12.35
CA TRP A 21 -5.75 -8.03 -11.77
C TRP A 21 -4.53 -8.96 -11.75
N LYS A 22 -4.69 -10.28 -11.92
CA LYS A 22 -3.56 -11.19 -12.11
C LYS A 22 -2.88 -10.97 -13.46
N ARG A 23 -3.67 -10.71 -14.50
CA ARG A 23 -3.19 -10.49 -15.88
C ARG A 23 -3.74 -9.17 -16.45
N PRO A 24 -3.36 -8.01 -15.89
CA PRO A 24 -3.95 -6.74 -16.28
C PRO A 24 -3.60 -6.31 -17.71
N LYS A 25 -2.56 -6.89 -18.30
CA LYS A 25 -2.19 -6.63 -19.69
C LYS A 25 -3.18 -7.25 -20.67
N ASP A 26 -3.72 -8.41 -20.35
CA ASP A 26 -4.60 -9.18 -21.20
C ASP A 26 -6.08 -8.78 -20.98
N ALA A 27 -6.42 -8.50 -19.71
CA ALA A 27 -7.80 -8.24 -19.29
C ALA A 27 -8.25 -6.77 -19.44
N LEU A 28 -7.30 -5.82 -19.40
CA LEU A 28 -7.62 -4.38 -19.49
C LEU A 28 -7.02 -3.78 -20.76
N PRO A 29 -7.81 -3.04 -21.56
CA PRO A 29 -7.29 -2.33 -22.73
C PRO A 29 -6.10 -1.44 -22.36
N HIS A 30 -5.09 -1.42 -23.24
CA HIS A 30 -3.85 -0.67 -23.04
C HIS A 30 -4.09 0.82 -22.75
N MET A 31 -5.07 1.42 -23.44
CA MET A 31 -5.47 2.81 -23.27
C MET A 31 -5.86 3.16 -21.83
N TYR A 32 -6.69 2.32 -21.19
CA TYR A 32 -7.13 2.56 -19.81
C TYR A 32 -5.96 2.54 -18.82
N ARG A 33 -5.01 1.61 -19.01
CA ARG A 33 -3.83 1.53 -18.17
C ARG A 33 -2.92 2.75 -18.35
N GLN A 34 -2.73 3.19 -19.59
CA GLN A 34 -1.94 4.39 -19.89
C GLN A 34 -2.58 5.65 -19.33
N ALA A 35 -3.87 5.87 -19.56
CA ALA A 35 -4.62 7.02 -19.05
C ALA A 35 -4.53 7.09 -17.52
N ARG A 36 -4.74 5.95 -16.84
CA ARG A 36 -4.62 5.86 -15.37
C ARG A 36 -3.21 6.20 -14.88
N MET A 37 -2.17 5.68 -15.52
CA MET A 37 -0.79 5.99 -15.15
C MET A 37 -0.45 7.46 -15.42
N ALA A 38 -0.93 8.04 -16.50
CA ALA A 38 -0.75 9.46 -16.82
C ALA A 38 -1.41 10.35 -15.76
N GLN A 39 -2.63 10.03 -15.34
CA GLN A 39 -3.32 10.71 -14.25
C GLN A 39 -2.52 10.61 -12.94
N TRP A 40 -2.13 9.41 -12.51
CA TRP A 40 -1.43 9.19 -11.24
C TRP A 40 -0.05 9.87 -11.17
N ARG A 41 0.60 10.12 -12.30
CA ARG A 41 1.84 10.89 -12.36
C ARG A 41 1.64 12.37 -12.08
N ARG A 42 0.47 12.92 -12.47
CA ARG A 42 0.12 14.34 -12.26
C ARG A 42 -0.38 14.62 -10.85
N GLU A 43 -0.99 13.62 -10.21
CA GLU A 43 -1.50 13.73 -8.85
C GLU A 43 -0.39 13.99 -7.82
N PRO A 44 -0.70 14.56 -6.65
CA PRO A 44 0.25 14.68 -5.55
C PRO A 44 0.79 13.32 -5.10
N VAL A 45 1.85 13.32 -4.28
CA VAL A 45 2.48 12.08 -3.80
C VAL A 45 1.50 11.24 -2.99
N ASN A 46 0.73 11.89 -2.12
CA ASN A 46 -0.35 11.31 -1.34
C ASN A 46 -1.66 11.95 -1.80
N CYS A 47 -2.56 11.16 -2.32
CA CYS A 47 -3.84 11.60 -2.85
C CYS A 47 -4.96 10.81 -2.19
N LYS A 48 -5.87 11.49 -1.51
CA LYS A 48 -7.10 10.87 -0.99
C LYS A 48 -7.97 10.45 -2.17
N ILE A 49 -8.52 9.23 -2.11
CA ILE A 49 -9.39 8.66 -3.13
C ILE A 49 -10.70 8.20 -2.51
N ASP A 50 -11.80 8.35 -3.26
CA ASP A 50 -13.14 7.99 -2.77
C ASP A 50 -13.42 6.50 -2.88
N ARG A 51 -12.85 5.83 -3.87
CA ARG A 51 -13.10 4.41 -4.15
C ARG A 51 -11.79 3.67 -4.39
N PRO A 52 -11.69 2.41 -3.89
CA PRO A 52 -10.50 1.60 -4.12
C PRO A 52 -10.38 1.23 -5.60
N THR A 53 -9.18 1.33 -6.15
CA THR A 53 -8.89 0.91 -7.53
C THR A 53 -8.99 -0.62 -7.66
N ARG A 54 -8.63 -1.36 -6.60
CA ARG A 54 -8.71 -2.81 -6.53
C ARG A 54 -9.62 -3.23 -5.38
N LEU A 55 -10.91 -3.37 -5.68
CA LEU A 55 -11.91 -3.71 -4.66
C LEU A 55 -11.66 -5.09 -4.01
N ASP A 56 -11.19 -6.08 -4.79
CA ASP A 56 -10.83 -7.41 -4.29
C ASP A 56 -9.70 -7.36 -3.24
N ALA A 57 -8.66 -6.59 -3.52
CA ALA A 57 -7.55 -6.43 -2.59
C ALA A 57 -7.95 -5.59 -1.37
N ALA A 58 -8.66 -4.48 -1.58
CA ALA A 58 -9.13 -3.62 -0.51
C ALA A 58 -9.98 -4.38 0.52
N ARG A 59 -10.99 -5.12 0.04
CA ARG A 59 -11.87 -5.91 0.90
C ARG A 59 -11.12 -6.98 1.68
N ARG A 60 -10.18 -7.67 1.05
CA ARG A 60 -9.35 -8.68 1.72
C ARG A 60 -8.44 -8.06 2.79
N MET A 61 -8.04 -6.81 2.63
CA MET A 61 -7.21 -6.05 3.58
C MET A 61 -8.04 -5.31 4.64
N GLY A 62 -9.35 -5.59 4.74
CA GLY A 62 -10.20 -5.04 5.77
C GLY A 62 -10.96 -3.76 5.40
N TYR A 63 -10.87 -3.29 4.15
CA TYR A 63 -11.61 -2.11 3.73
C TYR A 63 -13.12 -2.30 3.82
N LYS A 64 -13.79 -1.36 4.44
CA LYS A 64 -15.24 -1.19 4.44
C LYS A 64 -15.58 0.21 3.95
N ALA A 65 -16.61 0.32 3.12
CA ALA A 65 -17.11 1.60 2.63
C ALA A 65 -18.04 2.23 3.69
N LYS A 66 -17.45 2.78 4.73
CA LYS A 66 -18.19 3.49 5.80
C LYS A 66 -17.40 4.74 6.24
N GLN A 67 -18.09 5.64 6.91
CA GLN A 67 -17.49 6.83 7.48
C GLN A 67 -16.38 6.45 8.47
N GLY A 68 -15.31 7.25 8.51
CA GLY A 68 -14.13 6.97 9.32
C GLY A 68 -13.11 6.05 8.64
N VAL A 69 -13.42 5.45 7.47
CA VAL A 69 -12.43 4.71 6.66
C VAL A 69 -12.02 5.57 5.47
N VAL A 70 -10.73 5.85 5.37
CA VAL A 70 -10.14 6.72 4.34
C VAL A 70 -9.15 5.92 3.50
N LEU A 71 -9.19 6.14 2.20
CA LEU A 71 -8.23 5.57 1.26
C LEU A 71 -7.28 6.65 0.77
N VAL A 72 -5.98 6.35 0.80
CA VAL A 72 -4.95 7.25 0.30
C VAL A 72 -4.07 6.51 -0.70
N ARG A 73 -4.03 6.99 -1.94
CA ARG A 73 -3.07 6.50 -2.93
C ARG A 73 -1.76 7.24 -2.76
N THR A 74 -0.67 6.48 -2.66
CA THR A 74 0.68 7.05 -2.56
C THR A 74 1.62 6.43 -3.57
N ARG A 75 2.59 7.20 -4.04
CA ARG A 75 3.63 6.73 -4.94
C ARG A 75 4.97 6.67 -4.24
N VAL A 76 5.71 5.60 -4.50
CA VAL A 76 7.06 5.39 -4.00
C VAL A 76 7.99 5.14 -5.18
N ARG A 77 9.16 5.75 -5.18
CA ARG A 77 10.17 5.55 -6.23
C ARG A 77 10.59 4.08 -6.28
N ARG A 78 10.77 3.57 -7.49
CA ARG A 78 11.35 2.24 -7.75
C ARG A 78 12.87 2.27 -7.54
N GLY A 79 13.43 1.08 -7.42
CA GLY A 79 14.86 0.86 -7.21
C GLY A 79 15.21 0.67 -5.74
N GLY A 80 16.47 0.41 -5.51
CA GLY A 80 17.03 0.21 -4.18
C GLY A 80 17.53 1.50 -3.54
N LEU A 81 18.28 1.32 -2.46
CA LEU A 81 18.96 2.40 -1.76
C LEU A 81 20.01 3.04 -2.67
N ARG A 82 20.06 4.36 -2.71
CA ARG A 82 21.18 5.09 -3.30
C ARG A 82 22.39 4.98 -2.38
N LYS A 83 23.34 4.19 -2.79
CA LYS A 83 24.60 4.05 -2.06
C LYS A 83 25.48 5.26 -2.35
N GLY A 84 26.14 5.80 -1.32
CA GLY A 84 27.09 6.90 -1.48
C GLY A 84 28.28 6.47 -2.34
N LYS A 85 28.94 7.44 -2.98
CA LYS A 85 30.21 7.19 -3.65
C LYS A 85 31.29 6.89 -2.58
N ILE A 86 32.18 5.96 -2.92
CA ILE A 86 33.37 5.72 -2.11
C ILE A 86 34.35 6.84 -2.44
N HIS A 87 34.69 7.63 -1.42
CA HIS A 87 35.72 8.65 -1.56
C HIS A 87 37.11 8.06 -1.35
N MET A 88 38.11 8.55 -2.08
CA MET A 88 39.53 8.24 -1.87
C MET A 88 39.89 8.49 -0.41
N LYS A 89 40.79 7.66 0.18
CA LYS A 89 41.20 7.64 1.61
C LYS A 89 40.23 6.93 2.56
N ARG A 90 39.18 6.27 2.09
CA ARG A 90 38.34 5.44 2.95
C ARG A 90 39.04 4.11 3.25
N LYS A 91 39.13 3.72 4.52
CA LYS A 91 39.69 2.41 4.91
C LYS A 91 38.91 1.28 4.21
N PRO A 92 39.55 0.18 3.77
CA PRO A 92 38.90 -0.93 3.07
C PRO A 92 37.68 -1.49 3.82
N SER A 93 37.73 -1.58 5.14
CA SER A 93 36.62 -2.02 5.99
C SER A 93 35.38 -1.13 5.90
N LYS A 94 35.52 0.13 5.50
CA LYS A 94 34.44 1.11 5.33
C LYS A 94 34.12 1.43 3.86
N ALA A 95 34.78 0.81 2.92
CA ALA A 95 34.61 1.04 1.48
C ALA A 95 33.52 0.13 0.85
N GLY A 96 33.16 -0.98 1.51
CA GLY A 96 32.14 -1.90 1.00
C GLY A 96 30.76 -1.29 0.93
N ILE A 97 30.11 -1.44 -0.22
CA ILE A 97 28.74 -0.97 -0.45
C ILE A 97 27.79 -2.08 -0.94
N SER A 98 28.31 -3.26 -1.28
CA SER A 98 27.52 -4.36 -1.85
C SER A 98 26.47 -4.89 -0.88
N LYS A 99 26.79 -4.99 0.41
CA LYS A 99 25.91 -5.51 1.46
C LYS A 99 24.92 -4.46 2.02
N ILE A 100 25.04 -3.18 1.61
CA ILE A 100 24.12 -2.14 2.05
C ILE A 100 22.80 -2.29 1.32
N THR A 101 21.77 -2.69 2.03
CA THR A 101 20.40 -2.88 1.51
C THR A 101 19.41 -2.02 2.28
N MET A 102 18.21 -1.83 1.69
CA MET A 102 17.14 -1.10 2.37
C MET A 102 16.58 -1.97 3.51
N ALA A 103 16.47 -1.38 4.71
CA ALA A 103 15.81 -2.02 5.86
C ALA A 103 14.28 -2.13 5.71
N LYS A 104 13.68 -1.30 4.85
CA LYS A 104 12.24 -1.21 4.63
C LYS A 104 11.88 -1.50 3.19
N ASN A 105 10.82 -2.27 2.95
CA ASN A 105 10.28 -2.46 1.61
C ASN A 105 9.52 -1.21 1.13
N THR A 106 9.22 -1.15 -0.16
CA THR A 106 8.54 0.02 -0.74
C THR A 106 7.11 0.20 -0.22
N GLN A 107 6.44 -0.87 0.19
CA GLN A 107 5.10 -0.83 0.77
C GLN A 107 5.13 -0.17 2.16
N ARG A 108 6.04 -0.58 3.05
CA ARG A 108 6.21 0.04 4.36
C ARG A 108 6.60 1.52 4.26
N ILE A 109 7.44 1.88 3.27
CA ILE A 109 7.76 3.29 3.00
C ILE A 109 6.49 4.07 2.61
N ALA A 110 5.59 3.45 1.84
CA ALA A 110 4.31 4.04 1.48
C ALA A 110 3.44 4.30 2.71
N GLU A 111 3.27 3.29 3.56
CA GLU A 111 2.50 3.35 4.82
C GLU A 111 3.02 4.44 5.75
N GLU A 112 4.32 4.43 6.05
CA GLU A 112 4.95 5.43 6.92
C GLU A 112 4.88 6.86 6.36
N ARG A 113 4.89 7.02 5.04
CA ARG A 113 4.75 8.32 4.39
C ARG A 113 3.33 8.87 4.55
N VAL A 114 2.34 8.00 4.37
CA VAL A 114 0.93 8.37 4.53
C VAL A 114 0.62 8.64 6.01
N ALA A 115 1.09 7.80 6.93
CA ALA A 115 0.91 8.01 8.37
C ALA A 115 1.44 9.37 8.83
N ARG A 116 2.61 9.79 8.36
CA ARG A 116 3.16 11.12 8.67
C ARG A 116 2.36 12.29 8.07
N HIS A 117 1.67 12.04 6.96
CA HIS A 117 0.86 13.08 6.31
C HIS A 117 -0.52 13.23 6.96
N PHE A 118 -1.03 12.17 7.58
CA PHE A 118 -2.33 12.13 8.27
C PHE A 118 -2.15 11.63 9.71
N PRO A 119 -1.62 12.46 10.63
CA PRO A 119 -1.28 12.03 11.99
C PRO A 119 -2.49 11.67 12.85
N ASN A 120 -3.68 12.11 12.48
CA ASN A 120 -4.95 11.79 13.14
C ASN A 120 -5.60 10.48 12.65
N LEU A 121 -4.99 9.80 11.68
CA LEU A 121 -5.50 8.56 11.12
C LEU A 121 -4.49 7.44 11.32
N GLU A 122 -4.99 6.25 11.66
CA GLU A 122 -4.16 5.05 11.79
C GLU A 122 -4.18 4.20 10.52
N VAL A 123 -3.04 3.59 10.20
CA VAL A 123 -2.89 2.71 9.04
C VAL A 123 -3.40 1.32 9.39
N LEU A 124 -4.50 0.91 8.76
CA LEU A 124 -5.00 -0.46 8.88
C LEU A 124 -4.15 -1.44 8.05
N ASN A 125 -4.01 -1.15 6.76
CA ASN A 125 -3.29 -2.01 5.82
C ASN A 125 -3.03 -1.27 4.51
N SER A 126 -2.28 -1.91 3.61
CA SER A 126 -2.02 -1.37 2.28
C SER A 126 -1.94 -2.45 1.21
N TYR A 127 -2.10 -2.09 -0.05
CA TYR A 127 -1.96 -3.00 -1.18
C TYR A 127 -1.42 -2.29 -2.42
N TRP A 128 -0.77 -3.06 -3.24
CA TRP A 128 -0.24 -2.60 -4.51
C TRP A 128 -1.34 -2.47 -5.57
N VAL A 129 -1.33 -1.38 -6.34
CA VAL A 129 -2.30 -1.12 -7.42
C VAL A 129 -1.66 -0.95 -8.79
N GLY A 130 -0.38 -0.60 -8.87
CA GLY A 130 0.28 -0.46 -10.16
C GLY A 130 1.72 -0.01 -10.04
N GLN A 131 2.39 -0.01 -11.18
CA GLN A 131 3.74 0.54 -11.28
C GLN A 131 4.03 1.04 -12.69
N ASP A 132 4.83 2.06 -12.77
CA ASP A 132 5.44 2.54 -14.00
C ASP A 132 6.97 2.35 -13.99
N GLY A 133 7.68 2.98 -14.93
CA GLY A 133 9.14 2.93 -14.97
C GLY A 133 9.82 3.54 -13.75
N LYS A 134 9.24 4.58 -13.13
CA LYS A 134 9.85 5.36 -12.04
C LYS A 134 9.25 5.05 -10.67
N HIS A 135 7.95 4.72 -10.59
CA HIS A 135 7.21 4.62 -9.35
C HIS A 135 6.44 3.32 -9.21
N LYS A 136 6.23 2.91 -7.97
CA LYS A 136 5.20 1.95 -7.53
C LYS A 136 4.08 2.72 -6.84
N TYR A 137 2.84 2.33 -7.09
CA TYR A 137 1.64 2.93 -6.53
C TYR A 137 0.99 1.96 -5.56
N PHE A 138 0.73 2.47 -4.35
CA PHE A 138 0.06 1.72 -3.29
C PHE A 138 -1.18 2.48 -2.86
N GLU A 139 -2.22 1.76 -2.47
CA GLU A 139 -3.36 2.32 -1.76
C GLU A 139 -3.27 1.87 -0.31
N VAL A 140 -3.33 2.85 0.59
CA VAL A 140 -3.26 2.67 2.04
C VAL A 140 -4.64 2.89 2.61
N ILE A 141 -5.13 1.94 3.39
CA ILE A 141 -6.39 2.00 4.11
C ILE A 141 -6.09 2.60 5.48
N MET A 142 -6.71 3.71 5.77
CA MET A 142 -6.58 4.40 7.05
C MET A 142 -7.92 4.43 7.79
N ILE A 143 -7.86 4.49 9.10
CA ILE A 143 -9.01 4.53 9.98
C ILE A 143 -8.90 5.75 10.89
N ASP A 144 -10.01 6.46 11.02
CA ASP A 144 -10.17 7.48 12.05
C ASP A 144 -10.60 6.81 13.36
N THR A 145 -9.67 6.72 14.29
CA THR A 145 -9.86 6.06 15.59
C THR A 145 -10.88 6.75 16.50
N HIS A 146 -11.14 8.04 16.26
CA HIS A 146 -12.06 8.84 17.06
C HIS A 146 -13.47 8.95 16.44
N HIS A 147 -13.65 8.41 15.23
CA HIS A 147 -14.93 8.48 14.55
C HIS A 147 -15.96 7.52 15.18
N PRO A 148 -17.18 7.99 15.57
CA PRO A 148 -18.18 7.15 16.24
C PRO A 148 -18.55 5.88 15.49
N ALA A 149 -18.63 5.95 14.15
CA ALA A 149 -18.91 4.77 13.32
C ALA A 149 -17.81 3.69 13.38
N ILE A 150 -16.58 4.06 13.72
CA ILE A 150 -15.46 3.12 13.89
C ILE A 150 -15.46 2.57 15.32
N ILE A 151 -15.64 3.40 16.32
CA ILE A 151 -15.70 3.00 17.74
C ILE A 151 -16.81 1.96 17.95
N ASN A 152 -17.98 2.15 17.36
CA ASN A 152 -19.12 1.24 17.47
C ASN A 152 -19.01 -0.03 16.59
N ASP A 153 -17.98 -0.15 15.75
CA ASP A 153 -17.79 -1.35 14.90
C ASP A 153 -17.03 -2.41 15.68
N LYS A 154 -17.70 -3.53 16.01
CA LYS A 154 -17.13 -4.66 16.77
C LYS A 154 -15.84 -5.23 16.13
N GLN A 155 -15.69 -5.15 14.78
CA GLN A 155 -14.49 -5.66 14.09
C GLN A 155 -13.35 -4.66 14.08
N LEU A 156 -13.65 -3.38 13.88
CA LEU A 156 -12.65 -2.32 13.84
C LEU A 156 -12.28 -1.83 15.23
N GLY A 157 -13.19 -1.90 16.20
CA GLY A 157 -12.94 -1.55 17.60
C GLY A 157 -11.83 -2.40 18.25
N VAL A 158 -11.66 -3.66 17.83
CA VAL A 158 -10.55 -4.50 18.30
C VAL A 158 -9.19 -3.92 17.89
N PHE A 159 -9.09 -3.34 16.69
CA PHE A 159 -7.84 -2.70 16.24
C PHE A 159 -7.51 -1.44 17.04
N LEU A 160 -8.50 -0.73 17.57
CA LEU A 160 -8.28 0.43 18.43
C LEU A 160 -7.57 0.05 19.73
N SER A 161 -7.95 -1.07 20.33
CA SER A 161 -7.30 -1.56 21.55
C SER A 161 -5.86 -2.04 21.30
N LEU A 162 -5.58 -2.65 20.14
CA LEU A 162 -4.25 -3.10 19.76
C LEU A 162 -3.31 -1.93 19.41
N ILE A 163 -3.82 -0.85 18.84
CA ILE A 163 -3.06 0.36 18.52
C ILE A 163 -2.56 1.03 19.81
N HIS A 164 -3.36 1.07 20.86
CA HIS A 164 -2.97 1.60 22.16
C HIS A 164 -1.94 0.73 22.89
N ILE A 165 -1.90 -0.56 22.64
CA ILE A 165 -0.91 -1.50 23.24
C ILE A 165 0.48 -1.33 22.61
N SER A 166 0.55 -0.82 21.39
CA SER A 166 1.82 -0.65 20.65
C SER A 166 2.44 0.74 20.77
N GLU A 167 2.00 1.58 21.71
CA GLU A 167 2.74 2.80 22.01
C GLU A 167 4.16 2.42 22.44
N PRO A 168 5.20 2.89 21.72
CA PRO A 168 6.57 2.70 22.21
C PRO A 168 6.66 3.43 23.56
N THR A 169 6.90 2.67 24.61
CA THR A 169 7.27 3.23 25.89
C THR A 169 8.39 4.23 25.63
N ARG A 170 8.09 5.52 25.70
CA ARG A 170 9.12 6.55 25.77
C ARG A 170 9.87 6.24 27.05
N LEU A 171 11.00 5.57 26.92
CA LEU A 171 12.01 5.58 27.98
C LEU A 171 12.29 7.04 28.24
N SER A 172 11.73 7.56 29.33
CA SER A 172 12.17 8.80 29.92
C SER A 172 13.62 8.57 30.30
N VAL A 173 14.52 9.04 29.46
CA VAL A 173 15.94 9.19 29.86
C VAL A 173 15.94 10.31 30.86
N ILE A 174 16.13 9.93 32.13
CA ILE A 174 16.53 10.83 33.22
C ILE A 174 17.97 11.23 32.97
#